data_53294ec338d2cbb9990169701af5d930
#
_entry.id   53294ec338d2cbb9990169701af5d930
#
_cell.length_a   1.000
_cell.length_b   1.000
_cell.length_c   1.000
_cell.angle_alpha   90.00
_cell.angle_beta   90.00
_cell.angle_gamma   90.00
#
_symmetry.space_group_name_H-M   'P 1'
#
loop_
_entity.id
_entity.type
_entity.pdbx_description
1 polymer ?
#
loop_
_entity_poly.entity_id
_entity_poly.type
_entity_poly.pdbx_seq_one_letter_code
_entity_poly.pdbx_strand_id
1 'polypeptide(L)'
;MCHLGALFVLKYFVNRVKGTNFALIFYRLTVLRTHFFKHITTLCAIAAAMVALLPSCSSTKHVPDGKYLLDDVSLRILDEQNETSEVSTYDLANYLRQTENHKVLGGLKLQLAFYNLSGKDSTKWFNRWVQRVGTPPVIYDSTLTDASVSQLSMALTNKGYMNNHVTSDVRTNAKKKKVSVTYNIRLNEPYYVRNITYDVPNDTIRKIILADTTLYPIRQNSVFDHNNLEKEREFITETLRNNGYFAFNKEYITFFADTAAGSRAVDLTLNTRPPRTLAHIPEYKSHRPFYVRSVTFVTNYNPVTMQDGKYSGKQMEYNGVNFIYDENDIYLRRSPL
;
A
#
# COMPACT_ATOMS: atom_id res chain seq x y z
N MET A 1 2.42 45.08 8.27
CA MET A 1 3.51 45.75 9.01
C MET A 1 4.92 45.22 8.74
N CYS A 2 5.15 44.44 7.72
CA CYS A 2 6.50 43.89 7.38
C CYS A 2 7.23 44.59 6.22
N HIS A 3 6.65 45.63 5.61
CA HIS A 3 7.27 46.36 4.47
C HIS A 3 8.09 47.58 4.83
N LEU A 4 7.99 48.10 6.07
CA LEU A 4 8.76 49.29 6.47
C LEU A 4 10.17 48.98 7.03
N GLY A 5 10.39 47.77 7.54
CA GLY A 5 11.71 47.40 8.11
C GLY A 5 12.82 47.21 7.07
N ALA A 6 12.44 46.73 5.87
CA ALA A 6 13.40 46.45 4.79
C ALA A 6 13.93 47.73 4.12
N LEU A 7 13.13 48.81 4.09
CA LEU A 7 13.55 50.12 3.51
C LEU A 7 14.54 50.87 4.40
N PHE A 8 14.45 50.68 5.72
CA PHE A 8 15.34 51.38 6.67
C PHE A 8 16.75 50.79 6.70
N VAL A 9 16.86 49.47 6.58
CA VAL A 9 18.18 48.79 6.52
C VAL A 9 18.89 49.06 5.19
N LEU A 10 18.14 49.17 4.07
CA LEU A 10 18.74 49.55 2.78
C LEU A 10 19.28 51.00 2.75
N LYS A 11 18.62 51.94 3.44
CA LYS A 11 19.06 53.34 3.49
C LYS A 11 20.34 53.53 4.35
N TYR A 12 20.56 52.66 5.33
CA TYR A 12 21.75 52.71 6.18
C TYR A 12 22.98 52.08 5.50
N PHE A 13 22.78 51.11 4.60
CA PHE A 13 23.87 50.43 3.87
C PHE A 13 24.39 51.29 2.68
N VAL A 14 23.51 52.06 2.04
CA VAL A 14 23.87 52.88 0.87
C VAL A 14 24.78 54.06 1.21
N ASN A 15 24.76 54.56 2.47
CA ASN A 15 25.56 55.70 2.87
C ASN A 15 27.01 55.38 3.27
N ARG A 16 27.42 54.13 3.28
CA ARG A 16 28.76 53.73 3.77
C ARG A 16 29.73 53.22 2.69
N VAL A 17 29.30 53.11 1.45
CA VAL A 17 30.19 52.61 0.35
C VAL A 17 30.22 53.65 -0.78
N LYS A 18 31.15 54.57 -0.67
CA LYS A 18 31.55 55.42 -1.80
C LYS A 18 32.39 54.60 -2.78
N GLY A 19 31.76 54.14 -3.86
CA GLY A 19 32.49 53.49 -4.95
C GLY A 19 31.57 53.24 -6.15
N THR A 20 31.96 53.76 -7.31
CA THR A 20 31.26 53.74 -8.60
C THR A 20 30.87 52.35 -9.10
N ASN A 21 31.32 51.28 -8.46
CA ASN A 21 31.01 49.88 -8.87
C ASN A 21 29.72 49.33 -8.30
N PHE A 22 29.16 49.95 -7.23
CA PHE A 22 27.94 49.43 -6.59
C PHE A 22 26.68 49.77 -7.38
N ALA A 23 26.63 50.94 -7.98
CA ALA A 23 25.52 51.33 -8.86
C ALA A 23 25.44 50.45 -10.12
N LEU A 24 26.57 50.04 -10.68
CA LEU A 24 26.65 49.15 -11.81
C LEU A 24 26.19 47.69 -11.45
N ILE A 25 26.53 47.21 -10.26
CA ILE A 25 26.09 45.91 -9.75
C ILE A 25 24.58 45.93 -9.52
N PHE A 26 24.04 46.98 -8.91
CA PHE A 26 22.61 47.14 -8.68
C PHE A 26 21.82 47.28 -9.98
N TYR A 27 22.35 47.99 -10.96
CA TYR A 27 21.76 48.11 -12.29
C TYR A 27 21.76 46.77 -13.01
N ARG A 28 22.86 46.01 -12.96
CA ARG A 28 22.92 44.65 -13.54
C ARG A 28 21.98 43.66 -12.85
N LEU A 29 21.85 43.73 -11.51
CA LEU A 29 20.92 42.91 -10.76
C LEU A 29 19.45 43.25 -11.05
N THR A 30 19.11 44.52 -11.21
CA THR A 30 17.75 44.92 -11.59
C THR A 30 17.42 44.57 -13.02
N VAL A 31 18.35 44.69 -13.96
CA VAL A 31 18.15 44.26 -15.36
C VAL A 31 18.05 42.74 -15.44
N LEU A 32 18.89 41.97 -14.75
CA LEU A 32 18.77 40.52 -14.64
C LEU A 32 17.44 40.06 -14.04
N ARG A 33 16.99 40.74 -12.99
CA ARG A 33 15.71 40.49 -12.33
C ARG A 33 14.52 40.76 -13.27
N THR A 34 14.54 41.86 -14.04
CA THR A 34 13.47 42.17 -14.99
C THR A 34 13.46 41.23 -16.19
N HIS A 35 14.60 40.77 -16.69
CA HIS A 35 14.69 39.76 -17.73
C HIS A 35 14.19 38.39 -17.21
N PHE A 36 14.62 38.00 -16.02
CA PHE A 36 14.17 36.75 -15.39
C PHE A 36 12.66 36.73 -15.17
N PHE A 37 12.07 37.83 -14.66
CA PHE A 37 10.62 37.97 -14.50
C PHE A 37 9.87 37.97 -15.84
N LYS A 38 10.40 38.61 -16.89
CA LYS A 38 9.80 38.55 -18.24
C LYS A 38 9.81 37.14 -18.80
N HIS A 39 10.88 36.37 -18.62
CA HIS A 39 10.92 34.97 -19.07
C HIS A 39 9.96 34.09 -18.29
N ILE A 40 9.84 34.27 -16.98
CA ILE A 40 8.86 33.54 -16.17
C ILE A 40 7.42 33.91 -16.59
N THR A 41 7.10 35.19 -16.77
CA THR A 41 5.74 35.60 -17.16
C THR A 41 5.39 35.11 -18.57
N THR A 42 6.33 35.13 -19.52
CA THR A 42 6.13 34.54 -20.85
C THR A 42 5.97 33.03 -20.79
N LEU A 43 6.76 32.35 -19.98
CA LEU A 43 6.64 30.88 -19.77
C LEU A 43 5.29 30.52 -19.14
N CYS A 44 4.86 31.27 -18.11
CA CYS A 44 3.54 31.12 -17.50
C CYS A 44 2.39 31.43 -18.47
N ALA A 45 2.54 32.44 -19.31
CA ALA A 45 1.55 32.78 -20.35
C ALA A 45 1.44 31.68 -21.42
N ILE A 46 2.57 31.13 -21.85
CA ILE A 46 2.61 30.01 -22.79
C ILE A 46 2.00 28.74 -22.15
N ALA A 47 2.34 28.46 -20.91
CA ALA A 47 1.75 27.35 -20.17
C ALA A 47 0.24 27.53 -19.98
N ALA A 48 -0.24 28.74 -19.63
CA ALA A 48 -1.66 29.06 -19.52
C ALA A 48 -2.37 28.96 -20.88
N ALA A 49 -1.76 29.42 -21.96
CA ALA A 49 -2.30 29.28 -23.32
C ALA A 49 -2.38 27.83 -23.76
N MET A 50 -1.36 26.99 -23.44
CA MET A 50 -1.41 25.55 -23.69
C MET A 50 -2.53 24.87 -22.89
N VAL A 51 -2.73 25.24 -21.63
CA VAL A 51 -3.84 24.72 -20.79
C VAL A 51 -5.20 25.17 -21.32
N ALA A 52 -5.33 26.40 -21.85
CA ALA A 52 -6.54 26.91 -22.42
C ALA A 52 -6.94 26.24 -23.76
N LEU A 53 -5.98 25.66 -24.47
CA LEU A 53 -6.24 24.94 -25.73
C LEU A 53 -6.66 23.46 -25.48
N LEU A 54 -6.49 22.93 -24.27
CA LEU A 54 -6.85 21.54 -23.92
C LEU A 54 -8.37 21.24 -23.93
N PRO A 55 -9.27 22.15 -23.57
CA PRO A 55 -10.72 21.85 -23.59
C PRO A 55 -11.32 21.57 -24.97
N SER A 56 -10.63 21.94 -26.05
CA SER A 56 -11.11 21.71 -27.44
C SER A 56 -10.94 20.24 -27.89
N CYS A 57 -10.12 19.43 -27.21
CA CYS A 57 -9.99 18.02 -27.54
C CYS A 57 -11.08 17.19 -26.85
N SER A 58 -11.96 16.59 -27.63
CA SER A 58 -12.97 15.65 -27.13
C SER A 58 -12.26 14.53 -26.33
N SER A 59 -12.60 14.37 -25.04
CA SER A 59 -12.04 13.31 -24.19
C SER A 59 -12.34 11.89 -24.71
N THR A 60 -13.25 11.77 -25.67
CA THR A 60 -13.73 10.53 -26.27
C THR A 60 -13.23 10.28 -27.70
N LYS A 61 -12.21 11.03 -28.16
CA LYS A 61 -11.69 10.96 -29.54
C LYS A 61 -11.22 9.53 -29.92
N HIS A 62 -10.61 8.81 -29.01
CA HIS A 62 -10.10 7.45 -29.21
C HIS A 62 -10.97 6.37 -28.61
N VAL A 63 -12.21 6.70 -28.22
CA VAL A 63 -13.19 5.70 -27.77
C VAL A 63 -13.78 5.01 -29.01
N PRO A 64 -13.69 3.67 -29.11
CA PRO A 64 -14.25 2.89 -30.22
C PRO A 64 -15.76 3.13 -30.37
N ASP A 65 -16.25 2.92 -31.59
CA ASP A 65 -17.69 3.01 -31.83
C ASP A 65 -18.45 1.93 -31.05
N GLY A 66 -19.61 2.31 -30.50
CA GLY A 66 -20.42 1.44 -29.64
C GLY A 66 -19.88 1.27 -28.22
N LYS A 67 -18.72 1.87 -27.87
CA LYS A 67 -18.14 1.86 -26.53
C LYS A 67 -18.25 3.23 -25.85
N TYR A 68 -18.09 3.24 -24.54
CA TYR A 68 -18.16 4.45 -23.72
C TYR A 68 -16.89 4.61 -22.90
N LEU A 69 -16.46 5.88 -22.71
CA LEU A 69 -15.41 6.24 -21.77
C LEU A 69 -15.92 6.13 -20.34
N LEU A 70 -15.21 5.45 -19.47
CA LEU A 70 -15.44 5.52 -18.03
C LEU A 70 -15.00 6.91 -17.53
N ASP A 71 -15.98 7.79 -17.30
CA ASP A 71 -15.71 9.19 -17.00
C ASP A 71 -15.54 9.45 -15.51
N ASP A 72 -16.34 8.77 -14.69
CA ASP A 72 -16.32 8.96 -13.25
C ASP A 72 -16.68 7.67 -12.52
N VAL A 73 -15.97 7.41 -11.41
CA VAL A 73 -16.28 6.32 -10.50
C VAL A 73 -16.34 6.89 -9.08
N SER A 74 -17.45 6.66 -8.40
CA SER A 74 -17.64 7.15 -7.05
C SER A 74 -18.15 6.05 -6.11
N LEU A 75 -17.71 6.10 -4.86
CA LEU A 75 -18.17 5.27 -3.77
C LEU A 75 -19.00 6.13 -2.82
N ARG A 76 -20.17 5.66 -2.44
CA ARG A 76 -21.08 6.35 -1.52
C ARG A 76 -21.56 5.39 -0.44
N ILE A 77 -21.23 5.68 0.79
CA ILE A 77 -21.79 5.00 1.97
C ILE A 77 -23.09 5.70 2.31
N LEU A 78 -24.18 4.93 2.42
CA LEU A 78 -25.56 5.44 2.58
C LEU A 78 -26.01 5.46 4.05
N ASP A 79 -25.28 4.83 4.94
CA ASP A 79 -25.64 4.72 6.36
C ASP A 79 -25.37 6.05 7.07
N GLU A 80 -26.40 6.68 7.59
CA GLU A 80 -26.33 8.01 8.26
C GLU A 80 -25.65 7.95 9.64
N GLN A 81 -25.56 6.77 10.25
CA GLN A 81 -25.12 6.61 11.65
C GLN A 81 -23.64 6.25 11.85
N ASN A 82 -22.85 6.18 10.80
CA ASN A 82 -21.49 5.63 10.88
C ASN A 82 -20.38 6.69 10.92
N GLU A 83 -20.51 7.73 11.74
CA GLU A 83 -19.35 8.57 12.09
C GLU A 83 -18.23 7.79 12.81
N THR A 84 -18.56 6.61 13.35
CA THR A 84 -17.63 5.71 14.05
C THR A 84 -17.18 4.51 13.22
N SER A 85 -17.64 4.37 11.96
CA SER A 85 -17.21 3.24 11.16
C SER A 85 -15.75 3.44 10.70
N GLU A 86 -14.89 2.48 11.00
CA GLU A 86 -13.49 2.43 10.53
C GLU A 86 -13.38 2.20 9.00
N VAL A 87 -14.51 2.16 8.29
CA VAL A 87 -14.56 1.88 6.85
C VAL A 87 -14.48 3.18 6.07
N SER A 88 -13.34 3.43 5.45
CA SER A 88 -13.12 4.56 4.56
C SER A 88 -13.44 4.22 3.10
N THR A 89 -14.09 5.15 2.39
CA THR A 89 -14.25 5.04 0.92
C THR A 89 -12.91 4.97 0.20
N TYR A 90 -11.86 5.58 0.76
CA TYR A 90 -10.49 5.51 0.23
C TYR A 90 -9.94 4.08 0.25
N ASP A 91 -10.14 3.35 1.36
CA ASP A 91 -9.69 1.96 1.48
C ASP A 91 -10.49 1.04 0.54
N LEU A 92 -11.79 1.30 0.42
CA LEU A 92 -12.67 0.54 -0.46
C LEU A 92 -12.35 0.75 -1.95
N ALA A 93 -11.80 1.89 -2.33
CA ALA A 93 -11.41 2.15 -3.72
C ALA A 93 -10.38 1.13 -4.26
N ASN A 94 -9.57 0.52 -3.39
CA ASN A 94 -8.61 -0.51 -3.77
C ASN A 94 -9.25 -1.82 -4.25
N TYR A 95 -10.53 -2.04 -3.96
CA TYR A 95 -11.27 -3.23 -4.38
C TYR A 95 -12.01 -3.06 -5.70
N LEU A 96 -11.96 -1.86 -6.29
CA LEU A 96 -12.54 -1.61 -7.61
C LEU A 96 -11.72 -2.29 -8.70
N ARG A 97 -12.40 -2.99 -9.62
CA ARG A 97 -11.78 -3.66 -10.75
C ARG A 97 -11.54 -2.74 -11.93
N GLN A 98 -12.23 -1.60 -11.95
CA GLN A 98 -12.06 -0.59 -12.97
C GLN A 98 -12.20 0.80 -12.34
N THR A 99 -11.25 1.68 -12.65
CA THR A 99 -11.24 3.09 -12.24
C THR A 99 -11.10 3.96 -13.46
N GLU A 100 -11.57 5.20 -13.36
CA GLU A 100 -11.44 6.17 -14.45
C GLU A 100 -10.00 6.63 -14.65
N ASN A 101 -9.74 7.28 -15.79
CA ASN A 101 -8.48 7.96 -16.03
C ASN A 101 -8.18 8.98 -14.93
N HIS A 102 -6.93 9.01 -14.48
CA HIS A 102 -6.47 9.85 -13.38
C HIS A 102 -6.85 11.32 -13.54
N LYS A 103 -7.47 11.89 -12.52
CA LYS A 103 -7.84 13.30 -12.43
C LYS A 103 -6.79 14.06 -11.63
N VAL A 104 -6.36 15.21 -12.13
CA VAL A 104 -5.52 16.18 -11.41
C VAL A 104 -6.36 17.34 -10.90
N LEU A 105 -5.74 18.35 -10.31
CA LEU A 105 -6.38 19.56 -9.79
C LEU A 105 -7.51 20.07 -10.70
N GLY A 106 -8.70 20.28 -10.13
CA GLY A 106 -9.88 20.74 -10.87
C GLY A 106 -10.60 19.66 -11.71
N GLY A 107 -10.27 18.35 -11.51
CA GLY A 107 -10.94 17.25 -12.21
C GLY A 107 -10.49 17.05 -13.66
N LEU A 108 -9.41 17.70 -14.07
CA LEU A 108 -8.85 17.59 -15.42
C LEU A 108 -8.11 16.27 -15.62
N LYS A 109 -8.43 15.53 -16.68
CA LYS A 109 -7.76 14.29 -17.09
C LYS A 109 -6.60 14.60 -18.03
N LEU A 110 -5.52 15.23 -17.51
CA LEU A 110 -4.42 15.73 -18.35
C LEU A 110 -3.76 14.63 -19.17
N GLN A 111 -3.48 13.47 -18.57
CA GLN A 111 -2.85 12.37 -19.29
C GLN A 111 -3.70 11.83 -20.43
N LEU A 112 -5.03 11.76 -20.24
CA LEU A 112 -5.96 11.42 -21.30
C LEU A 112 -6.02 12.52 -22.38
N ALA A 113 -5.99 13.80 -21.97
CA ALA A 113 -5.95 14.92 -22.90
C ALA A 113 -4.69 14.88 -23.77
N PHE A 114 -3.51 14.59 -23.18
CA PHE A 114 -2.29 14.38 -23.93
C PHE A 114 -2.42 13.22 -24.90
N TYR A 115 -2.94 12.07 -24.48
CA TYR A 115 -3.17 10.94 -25.37
C TYR A 115 -4.05 11.32 -26.56
N ASN A 116 -5.11 12.11 -26.33
CA ASN A 116 -6.05 12.54 -27.35
C ASN A 116 -5.47 13.58 -28.33
N LEU A 117 -4.31 14.20 -28.03
CA LEU A 117 -3.59 15.02 -29.00
C LEU A 117 -3.01 14.17 -30.15
N SER A 118 -2.79 12.87 -29.92
CA SER A 118 -2.31 11.98 -30.97
C SER A 118 -3.29 11.89 -32.14
N GLY A 119 -2.76 11.79 -33.35
CA GLY A 119 -3.53 11.44 -34.54
C GLY A 119 -3.84 9.93 -34.57
N LYS A 120 -4.64 9.52 -35.58
CA LYS A 120 -4.97 8.10 -35.82
C LYS A 120 -3.77 7.29 -36.33
N ASP A 121 -2.80 7.96 -36.94
CA ASP A 121 -1.60 7.33 -37.51
C ASP A 121 -0.51 7.20 -36.44
N SER A 122 -0.36 5.98 -35.90
CA SER A 122 0.66 5.65 -34.88
C SER A 122 2.08 5.51 -35.45
N THR A 123 2.28 5.60 -36.77
CA THR A 123 3.62 5.50 -37.38
C THR A 123 4.44 6.77 -37.19
N LYS A 124 3.78 7.93 -37.03
CA LYS A 124 4.44 9.23 -36.84
C LYS A 124 5.05 9.31 -35.43
N TRP A 125 6.31 9.78 -35.37
CA TRP A 125 7.08 9.87 -34.14
C TRP A 125 6.36 10.70 -33.04
N PHE A 126 5.73 11.82 -33.43
CA PHE A 126 4.98 12.70 -32.53
C PHE A 126 3.80 11.96 -31.88
N ASN A 127 3.00 11.24 -32.69
CA ASN A 127 1.86 10.49 -32.20
C ASN A 127 2.31 9.39 -31.22
N ARG A 128 3.39 8.67 -31.52
CA ARG A 128 3.96 7.68 -30.61
C ARG A 128 4.46 8.29 -29.30
N TRP A 129 5.05 9.49 -29.38
CA TRP A 129 5.54 10.18 -28.20
C TRP A 129 4.38 10.59 -27.27
N VAL A 130 3.33 11.26 -27.81
CA VAL A 130 2.15 11.68 -27.02
C VAL A 130 1.38 10.47 -26.45
N GLN A 131 1.28 9.36 -27.20
CA GLN A 131 0.66 8.13 -26.73
C GLN A 131 1.46 7.47 -25.61
N ARG A 132 2.77 7.61 -25.60
CA ARG A 132 3.65 7.09 -24.53
C ARG A 132 3.55 7.92 -23.24
N VAL A 133 3.44 9.24 -23.36
CA VAL A 133 3.32 10.18 -22.23
C VAL A 133 1.90 10.20 -21.68
N GLY A 134 0.90 10.08 -22.56
CA GLY A 134 -0.51 10.07 -22.21
C GLY A 134 -0.99 8.69 -21.77
N THR A 135 -2.19 8.64 -21.20
CA THR A 135 -2.91 7.41 -20.84
C THR A 135 -4.09 7.19 -21.78
N PRO A 136 -4.26 5.98 -22.34
CA PRO A 136 -5.40 5.70 -23.22
C PRO A 136 -6.73 5.83 -22.46
N PRO A 137 -7.85 6.06 -23.18
CA PRO A 137 -9.16 6.12 -22.56
C PRO A 137 -9.53 4.79 -21.91
N VAL A 138 -9.97 4.83 -20.66
CA VAL A 138 -10.51 3.65 -19.97
C VAL A 138 -11.91 3.41 -20.52
N ILE A 139 -12.09 2.28 -21.19
CA ILE A 139 -13.38 1.90 -21.79
C ILE A 139 -14.22 1.19 -20.71
N TYR A 140 -15.45 1.66 -20.54
CA TYR A 140 -16.38 1.06 -19.60
C TYR A 140 -16.68 -0.41 -19.94
N ASP A 141 -16.64 -1.26 -18.92
CA ASP A 141 -16.99 -2.67 -18.98
C ASP A 141 -17.93 -3.03 -17.82
N SER A 142 -19.13 -3.49 -18.15
CA SER A 142 -20.13 -3.86 -17.15
C SER A 142 -19.72 -5.06 -16.31
N THR A 143 -18.98 -6.02 -16.90
CA THR A 143 -18.52 -7.20 -16.16
C THR A 143 -17.54 -6.83 -15.04
N LEU A 144 -16.71 -5.81 -15.25
CA LEU A 144 -15.81 -5.28 -14.23
C LEU A 144 -16.56 -4.49 -13.15
N THR A 145 -17.71 -3.87 -13.51
CA THR A 145 -18.59 -3.23 -12.53
C THR A 145 -19.20 -4.26 -11.59
N ASP A 146 -19.74 -5.36 -12.13
CA ASP A 146 -20.33 -6.45 -11.33
C ASP A 146 -19.25 -7.13 -10.45
N ALA A 147 -18.06 -7.33 -11.02
CA ALA A 147 -16.92 -7.83 -10.27
C ALA A 147 -16.51 -6.89 -9.13
N SER A 148 -16.57 -5.56 -9.34
CA SER A 148 -16.30 -4.58 -8.28
C SER A 148 -17.35 -4.64 -7.17
N VAL A 149 -18.63 -4.77 -7.49
CA VAL A 149 -19.72 -4.95 -6.51
C VAL A 149 -19.42 -6.15 -5.62
N SER A 150 -19.08 -7.29 -6.24
CA SER A 150 -18.75 -8.53 -5.53
C SER A 150 -17.52 -8.38 -4.64
N GLN A 151 -16.47 -7.72 -5.14
CA GLN A 151 -15.24 -7.50 -4.37
C GLN A 151 -15.45 -6.55 -3.19
N LEU A 152 -16.22 -5.48 -3.37
CA LEU A 152 -16.59 -4.56 -2.30
C LEU A 152 -17.40 -5.26 -1.23
N SER A 153 -18.40 -6.06 -1.61
CA SER A 153 -19.21 -6.84 -0.66
C SER A 153 -18.35 -7.84 0.12
N MET A 154 -17.44 -8.54 -0.55
CA MET A 154 -16.51 -9.47 0.11
C MET A 154 -15.55 -8.75 1.06
N ALA A 155 -15.01 -7.60 0.66
CA ALA A 155 -14.13 -6.79 1.50
C ALA A 155 -14.85 -6.32 2.78
N LEU A 156 -16.11 -5.91 2.66
CA LEU A 156 -16.94 -5.51 3.80
C LEU A 156 -17.28 -6.68 4.71
N THR A 157 -17.59 -7.86 4.13
CA THR A 157 -17.80 -9.09 4.89
C THR A 157 -16.57 -9.45 5.71
N ASN A 158 -15.37 -9.36 5.11
CA ASN A 158 -14.10 -9.60 5.81
C ASN A 158 -13.83 -8.59 6.94
N LYS A 159 -14.38 -7.38 6.85
CA LYS A 159 -14.34 -6.35 7.90
C LYS A 159 -15.44 -6.48 8.94
N GLY A 160 -16.21 -7.57 8.92
CA GLY A 160 -17.27 -7.86 9.89
C GLY A 160 -18.66 -7.38 9.50
N TYR A 161 -18.83 -6.71 8.38
CA TYR A 161 -20.15 -6.26 7.89
C TYR A 161 -20.79 -7.35 7.03
N MET A 162 -21.18 -8.47 7.64
CA MET A 162 -21.67 -9.65 6.92
C MET A 162 -22.99 -9.41 6.19
N ASN A 163 -23.83 -8.48 6.70
CA ASN A 163 -25.13 -8.13 6.11
C ASN A 163 -25.03 -6.88 5.20
N ASN A 164 -23.84 -6.56 4.69
CA ASN A 164 -23.65 -5.43 3.78
C ASN A 164 -24.49 -5.60 2.50
N HIS A 165 -24.81 -4.48 1.89
CA HIS A 165 -25.47 -4.45 0.58
C HIS A 165 -24.81 -3.43 -0.32
N VAL A 166 -24.22 -3.91 -1.43
CA VAL A 166 -23.53 -3.07 -2.41
C VAL A 166 -24.28 -3.13 -3.73
N THR A 167 -24.59 -1.95 -4.29
CA THR A 167 -25.22 -1.82 -5.60
C THR A 167 -24.47 -0.83 -6.47
N SER A 168 -24.58 -0.96 -7.78
CA SER A 168 -24.01 0.00 -8.73
C SER A 168 -25.14 0.77 -9.45
N ASP A 169 -24.98 2.10 -9.58
CA ASP A 169 -25.79 2.97 -10.41
C ASP A 169 -24.94 3.43 -11.61
N VAL A 170 -25.35 3.02 -12.81
CA VAL A 170 -24.63 3.29 -14.06
C VAL A 170 -25.38 4.32 -14.87
N ARG A 171 -24.78 5.50 -15.02
CA ARG A 171 -25.36 6.61 -15.81
C ARG A 171 -24.62 6.78 -17.10
N THR A 172 -25.33 6.54 -18.22
CA THR A 172 -24.77 6.65 -19.56
C THR A 172 -25.18 7.97 -20.22
N ASN A 173 -24.18 8.72 -20.70
CA ASN A 173 -24.38 9.86 -21.56
C ASN A 173 -24.00 9.52 -23.01
N ALA A 174 -24.99 9.07 -23.80
CA ALA A 174 -24.75 8.62 -25.16
C ALA A 174 -24.23 9.75 -26.07
N LYS A 175 -24.71 11.00 -25.89
CA LYS A 175 -24.25 12.15 -26.68
C LYS A 175 -22.76 12.44 -26.51
N LYS A 176 -22.25 12.26 -25.29
CA LYS A 176 -20.83 12.48 -24.96
C LYS A 176 -20.00 11.22 -25.02
N LYS A 177 -20.57 10.05 -25.32
CA LYS A 177 -19.95 8.72 -25.24
C LYS A 177 -19.26 8.48 -23.87
N LYS A 178 -19.93 8.80 -22.76
CA LYS A 178 -19.39 8.72 -21.40
C LYS A 178 -20.30 7.93 -20.48
N VAL A 179 -19.69 7.23 -19.52
CA VAL A 179 -20.39 6.51 -18.45
C VAL A 179 -19.81 6.93 -17.11
N SER A 180 -20.67 7.14 -16.14
CA SER A 180 -20.33 7.32 -14.73
C SER A 180 -20.92 6.17 -13.91
N VAL A 181 -20.14 5.61 -12.99
CA VAL A 181 -20.56 4.53 -12.12
C VAL A 181 -20.51 5.02 -10.68
N THR A 182 -21.61 4.84 -9.95
CA THR A 182 -21.66 5.11 -8.51
C THR A 182 -21.96 3.80 -7.78
N TYR A 183 -21.05 3.39 -6.91
CA TYR A 183 -21.27 2.25 -6.03
C TYR A 183 -21.92 2.75 -4.74
N ASN A 184 -23.16 2.32 -4.50
CA ASN A 184 -23.92 2.63 -3.30
C ASN A 184 -23.75 1.48 -2.30
N ILE A 185 -23.27 1.81 -1.12
CA ILE A 185 -22.87 0.85 -0.08
C ILE A 185 -23.72 1.10 1.15
N ARG A 186 -24.38 0.03 1.62
CA ARG A 186 -25.00 -0.04 2.96
C ARG A 186 -24.20 -1.02 3.79
N LEU A 187 -23.59 -0.53 4.85
CA LEU A 187 -22.78 -1.33 5.75
C LEU A 187 -23.64 -2.23 6.63
N ASN A 188 -24.76 -1.68 7.13
CA ASN A 188 -25.53 -2.22 8.23
C ASN A 188 -24.66 -2.38 9.50
N GLU A 189 -25.13 -3.06 10.51
CA GLU A 189 -24.37 -3.23 11.74
C GLU A 189 -23.33 -4.35 11.63
N PRO A 190 -22.11 -4.15 12.15
CA PRO A 190 -21.07 -5.17 12.12
C PRO A 190 -21.35 -6.31 13.09
N TYR A 191 -20.69 -7.43 12.87
CA TYR A 191 -20.65 -8.55 13.82
C TYR A 191 -19.53 -8.33 14.84
N TYR A 192 -19.77 -8.75 16.08
CA TYR A 192 -18.82 -8.60 17.19
C TYR A 192 -18.39 -9.96 17.73
N VAL A 193 -17.14 -10.04 18.16
CA VAL A 193 -16.62 -11.22 18.85
C VAL A 193 -17.23 -11.30 20.25
N ARG A 194 -18.02 -12.35 20.51
CA ARG A 194 -18.65 -12.57 21.82
C ARG A 194 -17.74 -13.35 22.75
N ASN A 195 -17.29 -14.52 22.31
CA ASN A 195 -16.40 -15.39 23.08
C ASN A 195 -15.22 -15.83 22.25
N ILE A 196 -14.09 -16.08 22.93
CA ILE A 196 -12.89 -16.64 22.32
C ILE A 196 -12.51 -17.88 23.13
N THR A 197 -12.45 -19.02 22.47
CA THR A 197 -12.04 -20.31 23.05
C THR A 197 -10.75 -20.78 22.39
N TYR A 198 -9.84 -21.34 23.18
CA TYR A 198 -8.55 -21.85 22.69
C TYR A 198 -8.54 -23.38 22.83
N ASP A 199 -8.72 -24.07 21.72
CA ASP A 199 -8.60 -25.54 21.63
C ASP A 199 -7.19 -25.91 21.15
N VAL A 200 -6.27 -26.00 22.11
CA VAL A 200 -4.87 -26.27 21.90
C VAL A 200 -4.50 -27.56 22.62
N PRO A 201 -4.39 -28.69 21.90
CA PRO A 201 -4.14 -30.00 22.53
C PRO A 201 -2.79 -30.11 23.24
N ASN A 202 -1.78 -29.37 22.81
CA ASN A 202 -0.47 -29.37 23.46
C ASN A 202 -0.45 -28.39 24.65
N ASP A 203 -0.35 -28.90 25.87
CA ASP A 203 -0.39 -28.10 27.10
C ASP A 203 0.72 -27.05 27.20
N THR A 204 1.91 -27.33 26.70
CA THR A 204 3.04 -26.37 26.73
C THR A 204 2.76 -25.21 25.77
N ILE A 205 2.30 -25.51 24.57
CA ILE A 205 1.90 -24.48 23.56
C ILE A 205 0.72 -23.68 24.11
N ARG A 206 -0.28 -24.35 24.70
CA ARG A 206 -1.43 -23.66 25.29
C ARG A 206 -1.01 -22.67 26.37
N LYS A 207 -0.08 -23.06 27.27
CA LYS A 207 0.45 -22.16 28.30
C LYS A 207 1.15 -20.95 27.70
N ILE A 208 1.93 -21.12 26.62
CA ILE A 208 2.61 -20.00 25.94
C ILE A 208 1.59 -19.07 25.31
N ILE A 209 0.60 -19.61 24.60
CA ILE A 209 -0.47 -18.81 23.96
C ILE A 209 -1.27 -18.04 24.99
N LEU A 210 -1.62 -18.65 26.14
CA LEU A 210 -2.45 -18.02 27.17
C LEU A 210 -1.67 -17.15 28.14
N ALA A 211 -0.33 -17.06 28.04
CA ALA A 211 0.49 -16.31 28.97
C ALA A 211 0.16 -14.82 28.98
N ASP A 212 -0.14 -14.24 27.82
CA ASP A 212 -0.57 -12.85 27.71
C ASP A 212 -1.49 -12.65 26.49
N THR A 213 -2.79 -12.81 26.71
CA THR A 213 -3.80 -12.61 25.67
C THR A 213 -4.16 -11.13 25.45
N THR A 214 -3.64 -10.22 26.28
CA THR A 214 -3.92 -8.77 26.15
C THR A 214 -3.24 -8.15 24.93
N LEU A 215 -2.20 -8.81 24.43
CA LEU A 215 -1.45 -8.38 23.24
C LEU A 215 -2.11 -8.82 21.92
N TYR A 216 -3.12 -9.67 21.99
CA TYR A 216 -3.75 -10.23 20.80
C TYR A 216 -4.66 -9.21 20.09
N PRO A 217 -4.65 -9.23 18.73
CA PRO A 217 -5.51 -8.35 17.93
C PRO A 217 -7.00 -8.59 18.14
N ILE A 218 -7.41 -9.83 18.41
CA ILE A 218 -8.80 -10.20 18.62
C ILE A 218 -9.14 -10.07 20.09
N ARG A 219 -10.22 -9.33 20.38
CA ARG A 219 -10.70 -9.11 21.74
C ARG A 219 -12.19 -9.34 21.81
N GLN A 220 -12.67 -9.76 22.98
CA GLN A 220 -14.10 -9.82 23.26
C GLN A 220 -14.73 -8.43 23.05
N ASN A 221 -15.90 -8.38 22.45
CA ASN A 221 -16.64 -7.18 22.07
C ASN A 221 -15.96 -6.30 20.99
N SER A 222 -14.86 -6.74 20.38
CA SER A 222 -14.33 -6.08 19.16
C SER A 222 -15.11 -6.50 17.92
N VAL A 223 -15.06 -5.66 16.88
CA VAL A 223 -15.62 -6.02 15.57
C VAL A 223 -14.88 -7.24 15.03
N PHE A 224 -15.66 -8.19 14.49
CA PHE A 224 -15.10 -9.36 13.84
C PHE A 224 -14.45 -8.96 12.50
N ASP A 225 -13.13 -8.84 12.48
CA ASP A 225 -12.35 -8.52 11.28
C ASP A 225 -11.43 -9.70 10.92
N HIS A 226 -11.58 -10.21 9.71
CA HIS A 226 -10.77 -11.32 9.20
C HIS A 226 -9.27 -11.00 9.19
N ASN A 227 -8.89 -9.74 8.96
CA ASN A 227 -7.50 -9.33 9.01
C ASN A 227 -6.90 -9.47 10.42
N ASN A 228 -7.72 -9.30 11.46
CA ASN A 228 -7.26 -9.50 12.83
C ASN A 228 -7.02 -10.99 13.14
N LEU A 229 -7.78 -11.90 12.51
CA LEU A 229 -7.50 -13.35 12.60
C LEU A 229 -6.12 -13.68 12.01
N GLU A 230 -5.78 -13.11 10.85
CA GLU A 230 -4.46 -13.30 10.25
C GLU A 230 -3.33 -12.72 11.11
N LYS A 231 -3.50 -11.50 11.62
CA LYS A 231 -2.52 -10.88 12.51
C LYS A 231 -2.31 -11.72 13.78
N GLU A 232 -3.37 -12.28 14.34
CA GLU A 232 -3.27 -13.14 15.52
C GLU A 232 -2.54 -14.44 15.22
N ARG A 233 -2.81 -15.08 14.07
CA ARG A 233 -2.04 -16.25 13.60
C ARG A 233 -0.55 -15.94 13.47
N GLU A 234 -0.20 -14.80 12.90
CA GLU A 234 1.18 -14.34 12.76
C GLU A 234 1.83 -14.09 14.12
N PHE A 235 1.15 -13.36 14.99
CA PHE A 235 1.62 -13.04 16.34
C PHE A 235 1.88 -14.31 17.18
N ILE A 236 0.92 -15.25 17.20
CA ILE A 236 1.07 -16.53 17.92
C ILE A 236 2.21 -17.34 17.33
N THR A 237 2.34 -17.37 16.00
CA THR A 237 3.44 -18.08 15.34
C THR A 237 4.78 -17.51 15.74
N GLU A 238 4.94 -16.20 15.76
CA GLU A 238 6.17 -15.52 16.19
C GLU A 238 6.46 -15.78 17.66
N THR A 239 5.46 -15.69 18.53
CA THR A 239 5.56 -15.99 19.95
C THR A 239 6.06 -17.42 20.19
N LEU A 240 5.48 -18.39 19.48
CA LEU A 240 5.90 -19.80 19.61
C LEU A 240 7.31 -20.03 19.07
N ARG A 241 7.69 -19.41 17.95
CA ARG A 241 9.06 -19.50 17.42
C ARG A 241 10.09 -18.92 18.37
N ASN A 242 9.78 -17.79 19.00
CA ASN A 242 10.63 -17.16 20.02
C ASN A 242 10.76 -18.03 21.29
N ASN A 243 9.80 -18.92 21.54
CA ASN A 243 9.84 -19.92 22.61
C ASN A 243 10.36 -21.28 22.14
N GLY A 244 11.12 -21.32 21.05
CA GLY A 244 11.85 -22.50 20.58
C GLY A 244 11.08 -23.39 19.59
N TYR A 245 9.82 -23.14 19.31
CA TYR A 245 9.05 -23.90 18.31
C TYR A 245 9.35 -23.43 16.87
N PHE A 246 10.62 -23.47 16.49
CA PHE A 246 11.13 -22.93 15.22
C PHE A 246 10.37 -23.43 13.98
N ALA A 247 9.97 -24.70 13.96
CA ALA A 247 9.24 -25.30 12.84
C ALA A 247 7.73 -25.00 12.85
N PHE A 248 7.24 -24.23 13.84
CA PHE A 248 5.82 -23.87 13.89
C PHE A 248 5.48 -22.85 12.79
N ASN A 249 4.33 -23.04 12.13
CA ASN A 249 3.87 -22.20 11.05
C ASN A 249 2.42 -21.77 11.31
N LYS A 250 2.04 -20.58 10.84
CA LYS A 250 0.67 -20.04 10.95
C LYS A 250 -0.41 -20.95 10.35
N GLU A 251 -0.04 -21.80 9.37
CA GLU A 251 -0.95 -22.77 8.76
C GLU A 251 -1.43 -23.87 9.75
N TYR A 252 -0.77 -24.01 10.90
CA TYR A 252 -1.23 -24.91 11.95
C TYR A 252 -2.30 -24.28 12.85
N ILE A 253 -2.53 -22.96 12.75
CA ILE A 253 -3.57 -22.27 13.47
C ILE A 253 -4.78 -22.10 12.58
N THR A 254 -5.95 -22.53 13.04
CA THR A 254 -7.23 -22.34 12.35
C THR A 254 -8.24 -21.75 13.30
N PHE A 255 -9.10 -20.87 12.79
CA PHE A 255 -10.23 -20.35 13.52
C PHE A 255 -11.51 -21.03 13.02
N PHE A 256 -12.34 -21.40 13.96
CA PHE A 256 -13.72 -21.75 13.71
C PHE A 256 -14.59 -20.61 14.26
N ALA A 257 -15.44 -20.04 13.42
CA ALA A 257 -16.34 -18.95 13.75
C ALA A 257 -17.78 -19.46 13.72
N ASP A 258 -18.45 -19.41 14.86
CA ASP A 258 -19.87 -19.73 14.96
C ASP A 258 -20.67 -18.43 15.08
N THR A 259 -21.56 -18.20 14.12
CA THR A 259 -22.48 -17.06 14.12
C THR A 259 -23.83 -17.53 14.66
N ALA A 260 -24.09 -17.33 15.94
CA ALA A 260 -25.39 -17.66 16.51
C ALA A 260 -26.52 -16.89 15.80
N ALA A 261 -27.51 -17.59 15.31
CA ALA A 261 -28.64 -17.02 14.57
C ALA A 261 -29.28 -15.85 15.34
N GLY A 262 -29.36 -14.68 14.70
CA GLY A 262 -30.06 -13.49 15.21
C GLY A 262 -29.30 -12.59 16.18
N SER A 263 -28.05 -12.89 16.57
CA SER A 263 -27.36 -12.12 17.62
C SER A 263 -26.28 -11.16 17.14
N ARG A 264 -25.92 -11.12 15.85
CA ARG A 264 -24.74 -10.37 15.33
C ARG A 264 -23.47 -10.57 16.17
N ALA A 265 -23.38 -11.76 16.78
CA ALA A 265 -22.27 -12.15 17.62
C ALA A 265 -21.57 -13.37 17.02
N VAL A 266 -20.26 -13.42 17.19
CA VAL A 266 -19.42 -14.51 16.71
C VAL A 266 -18.70 -15.13 17.89
N ASP A 267 -18.86 -16.43 18.07
CA ASP A 267 -18.02 -17.21 18.99
C ASP A 267 -16.86 -17.79 18.19
N LEU A 268 -15.66 -17.46 18.61
CA LEU A 268 -14.43 -17.89 17.94
C LEU A 268 -13.78 -19.04 18.72
N THR A 269 -13.39 -20.08 18.02
CA THR A 269 -12.54 -21.14 18.55
C THR A 269 -11.24 -21.19 17.76
N LEU A 270 -10.13 -20.89 18.42
CA LEU A 270 -8.80 -21.09 17.88
C LEU A 270 -8.38 -22.54 18.09
N ASN A 271 -8.04 -23.22 17.01
CA ASN A 271 -7.55 -24.61 17.03
C ASN A 271 -6.11 -24.66 16.54
N THR A 272 -5.30 -25.51 17.16
CA THR A 272 -3.97 -25.83 16.64
C THR A 272 -3.93 -27.24 16.09
N ARG A 273 -3.48 -27.38 14.84
CA ARG A 273 -3.32 -28.65 14.17
C ARG A 273 -1.94 -29.26 14.44
N PRO A 274 -1.80 -30.61 14.51
CA PRO A 274 -0.51 -31.26 14.58
C PRO A 274 0.33 -30.96 13.33
N PRO A 275 1.67 -31.10 13.41
CA PRO A 275 2.55 -30.93 12.27
C PRO A 275 2.18 -31.94 11.16
N ARG A 276 2.27 -31.51 9.89
CA ARG A 276 2.09 -32.40 8.75
C ARG A 276 3.24 -33.41 8.73
N THR A 277 2.96 -34.66 8.94
CA THR A 277 3.92 -35.75 8.74
C THR A 277 4.13 -35.95 7.24
N LEU A 278 5.35 -35.84 6.77
CA LEU A 278 5.74 -36.44 5.50
C LEU A 278 5.52 -37.93 5.61
N ALA A 279 4.96 -38.58 4.60
CA ALA A 279 4.51 -39.98 4.60
C ALA A 279 5.57 -41.02 5.02
N HIS A 280 6.82 -40.63 5.20
CA HIS A 280 7.95 -41.49 5.54
C HIS A 280 8.55 -41.24 6.95
N ILE A 281 7.99 -40.34 7.75
CA ILE A 281 8.49 -40.05 9.11
C ILE A 281 7.32 -40.10 10.10
N PRO A 282 6.99 -41.25 10.66
CA PRO A 282 5.84 -41.43 11.54
C PRO A 282 5.98 -40.77 12.93
N GLU A 283 7.11 -40.15 13.26
CA GLU A 283 7.44 -39.77 14.64
C GLU A 283 6.95 -38.40 15.10
N TYR A 284 6.52 -37.51 14.22
CA TYR A 284 6.13 -36.15 14.64
C TYR A 284 4.63 -36.00 14.88
N LYS A 285 4.15 -36.60 15.97
CA LYS A 285 2.74 -36.43 16.39
C LYS A 285 2.46 -35.08 17.08
N SER A 286 3.49 -34.35 17.49
CA SER A 286 3.36 -33.07 18.20
C SER A 286 4.46 -32.10 17.81
N HIS A 287 4.18 -30.80 17.92
CA HIS A 287 5.19 -29.75 17.76
C HIS A 287 6.24 -29.87 18.87
N ARG A 288 7.52 -29.73 18.53
CA ARG A 288 8.66 -29.84 19.44
C ARG A 288 9.44 -28.54 19.49
N PRO A 289 9.93 -28.13 20.66
CA PRO A 289 10.88 -27.03 20.76
C PRO A 289 12.25 -27.45 20.23
N PHE A 290 12.97 -26.54 19.62
CA PHE A 290 14.33 -26.69 19.14
C PHE A 290 15.24 -25.80 19.98
N TYR A 291 16.43 -26.35 20.30
CA TYR A 291 17.46 -25.63 21.04
C TYR A 291 18.70 -25.48 20.15
N VAL A 292 19.32 -24.31 20.16
CA VAL A 292 20.56 -24.07 19.42
C VAL A 292 21.65 -24.90 20.07
N ARG A 293 22.21 -25.88 19.36
CA ARG A 293 23.29 -26.72 19.83
C ARG A 293 24.65 -26.03 19.68
N SER A 294 24.88 -25.40 18.56
CA SER A 294 26.14 -24.70 18.26
C SER A 294 25.90 -23.63 17.22
N VAL A 295 26.68 -22.56 17.28
CA VAL A 295 26.68 -21.48 16.28
C VAL A 295 28.04 -21.49 15.61
N THR A 296 28.08 -21.51 14.29
CA THR A 296 29.30 -21.44 13.49
C THR A 296 29.21 -20.32 12.48
N PHE A 297 30.12 -19.37 12.54
CA PHE A 297 30.25 -18.33 11.54
C PHE A 297 31.32 -18.74 10.51
N VAL A 298 30.93 -18.74 9.24
CA VAL A 298 31.85 -18.94 8.11
C VAL A 298 32.08 -17.56 7.47
N THR A 299 33.30 -17.01 7.65
CA THR A 299 33.55 -15.60 7.26
C THR A 299 33.66 -15.42 5.76
N ASN A 300 34.13 -16.45 5.01
CA ASN A 300 34.36 -16.40 3.56
C ASN A 300 33.40 -17.33 2.81
N TYR A 301 32.10 -17.27 3.14
CA TYR A 301 31.13 -18.13 2.49
C TYR A 301 30.96 -17.77 1.03
N ASN A 302 31.25 -18.73 0.14
CA ASN A 302 30.99 -18.62 -1.30
C ASN A 302 29.97 -19.70 -1.71
N PRO A 303 28.74 -19.31 -2.09
CA PRO A 303 27.69 -20.28 -2.42
C PRO A 303 27.98 -21.12 -3.67
N VAL A 304 28.91 -20.70 -4.53
CA VAL A 304 29.29 -21.44 -5.76
C VAL A 304 30.28 -22.57 -5.46
N THR A 305 31.22 -22.35 -4.52
CA THR A 305 32.29 -23.30 -4.22
C THR A 305 32.02 -24.17 -2.98
N MET A 306 31.00 -23.81 -2.17
CA MET A 306 30.69 -24.46 -0.90
C MET A 306 29.30 -25.11 -0.91
N GLN A 307 28.98 -25.87 -1.98
CA GLN A 307 27.63 -26.42 -2.20
C GLN A 307 27.25 -27.55 -1.20
N ASP A 308 28.20 -28.26 -0.61
CA ASP A 308 27.92 -29.48 0.18
C ASP A 308 28.07 -29.31 1.70
N GLY A 309 28.05 -28.08 2.23
CA GLY A 309 28.23 -27.82 3.67
C GLY A 309 29.64 -28.18 4.18
N LYS A 310 30.60 -28.45 3.30
CA LYS A 310 32.00 -28.66 3.64
C LYS A 310 32.73 -27.32 3.59
N TYR A 311 32.93 -26.78 4.76
CA TYR A 311 33.69 -25.54 4.92
C TYR A 311 35.18 -25.87 5.13
N SER A 312 36.04 -25.38 4.24
CA SER A 312 37.49 -25.45 4.38
C SER A 312 38.00 -24.14 4.98
N GLY A 313 38.78 -24.20 6.02
CA GLY A 313 39.37 -23.04 6.68
C GLY A 313 39.88 -23.38 8.08
N LYS A 314 40.62 -22.45 8.71
CA LYS A 314 40.99 -22.56 10.13
C LYS A 314 39.76 -22.39 11.01
N GLN A 315 39.74 -23.13 12.08
CA GLN A 315 38.66 -23.10 13.06
C GLN A 315 39.14 -22.45 14.35
N MET A 316 38.30 -21.60 14.92
CA MET A 316 38.52 -20.95 16.21
C MET A 316 37.23 -20.94 16.99
N GLU A 317 37.27 -21.22 18.28
CA GLU A 317 36.14 -21.01 19.19
C GLU A 317 36.40 -19.73 20.01
N TYR A 318 35.39 -18.89 20.09
CA TYR A 318 35.39 -17.68 20.90
C TYR A 318 34.01 -17.46 21.55
N ASN A 319 33.98 -17.37 22.87
CA ASN A 319 32.74 -17.20 23.66
C ASN A 319 31.62 -18.21 23.31
N GLY A 320 31.98 -19.49 23.09
CA GLY A 320 31.03 -20.55 22.76
C GLY A 320 30.53 -20.54 21.32
N VAL A 321 31.11 -19.69 20.48
CA VAL A 321 30.79 -19.58 19.05
C VAL A 321 31.98 -20.08 18.24
N ASN A 322 31.72 -20.93 17.24
CA ASN A 322 32.73 -21.44 16.32
C ASN A 322 32.89 -20.50 15.14
N PHE A 323 34.11 -20.25 14.71
CA PHE A 323 34.46 -19.49 13.52
C PHE A 323 35.26 -20.34 12.56
N ILE A 324 34.90 -20.35 11.30
CA ILE A 324 35.66 -20.90 10.18
C ILE A 324 36.10 -19.74 9.31
N TYR A 325 37.43 -19.56 9.16
CA TYR A 325 37.97 -18.39 8.49
C TYR A 325 39.19 -18.77 7.65
N ASP A 326 39.51 -17.96 6.63
CA ASP A 326 40.74 -18.00 5.88
C ASP A 326 41.73 -16.99 6.49
N GLU A 327 42.99 -17.35 6.69
CA GLU A 327 44.00 -16.43 7.26
C GLU A 327 44.22 -15.16 6.43
N ASN A 328 43.98 -15.23 5.13
CA ASN A 328 44.21 -14.13 4.21
C ASN A 328 43.05 -13.12 4.19
N ASP A 329 41.88 -13.48 4.74
CA ASP A 329 40.62 -12.69 4.60
C ASP A 329 39.89 -12.59 5.95
N ILE A 330 40.57 -12.09 6.99
CA ILE A 330 39.94 -11.85 8.30
C ILE A 330 39.23 -10.51 8.27
N TYR A 331 37.93 -10.50 7.96
CA TYR A 331 37.09 -9.30 7.97
C TYR A 331 36.51 -8.95 9.34
N LEU A 332 36.66 -9.81 10.34
CA LEU A 332 36.12 -9.57 11.69
C LEU A 332 37.19 -9.02 12.61
N ARG A 333 37.04 -7.82 13.10
CA ARG A 333 37.81 -7.30 14.23
C ARG A 333 37.30 -7.93 15.52
N ARG A 334 38.22 -8.34 16.39
CA ARG A 334 37.92 -8.68 17.79
C ARG A 334 37.56 -7.40 18.51
N SER A 335 36.32 -6.91 18.36
CA SER A 335 35.78 -5.86 19.20
C SER A 335 35.00 -6.54 20.32
N PRO A 336 35.16 -6.19 21.57
CA PRO A 336 34.24 -6.67 22.60
C PRO A 336 32.86 -6.10 22.28
N LEU A 337 31.90 -7.02 22.15
CA LEU A 337 30.47 -6.69 22.15
C LEU A 337 30.06 -6.31 23.55
#